data_1dca9bad4904972f3c28df045f1b6038
#
_entry.id   1dca9bad4904972f3c28df045f1b6038
#
_cell.length_a   1.000
_cell.length_b   1.000
_cell.length_c   1.000
_cell.angle_alpha   90.00
_cell.angle_beta   90.00
_cell.angle_gamma   90.00
#
_symmetry.space_group_name_H-M   'P 1'
#
loop_
_entity.id
_entity.type
_entity.pdbx_description
1 polymer ?
#
loop_
_entity_poly.entity_id
_entity_poly.type
_entity_poly.pdbx_seq_one_letter_code
_entity_poly.pdbx_strand_id
1 'polypeptide(L)'
;MNANAEKARALRFQKDFLDRIGGGLQLSALFAHLPMIAFLAKDDQSRFVCANAPTLEIFNLEHEWEMLGKTDADFFSRPLAESFLEEDRRVMASGETRTYYSQMVPDIAGTLNWYVVTVAPLRDPRGRICGVAIVLYDLHEVGGVAQPFSQLEPALRHLHTRFREAITTAKLAALCHLSERQFTRVFRRLLGESPMRYLIRQRLHAARHDLIASDRPAGAIALDLGFYDQSAFTRAFRAEAGVTPAAYRQRHLQELDGK
;
A
#
# COMPACT_ATOMS: atom_id res chain seq x y z
N MET A 1 -11.24 30.32 -5.45
CA MET A 1 -12.03 29.51 -6.42
C MET A 1 -13.31 29.07 -5.73
N ASN A 2 -14.46 29.07 -6.44
CA ASN A 2 -15.74 28.73 -5.82
C ASN A 2 -15.85 27.21 -5.65
N ALA A 3 -16.03 26.71 -4.40
CA ALA A 3 -16.13 25.28 -4.07
C ALA A 3 -17.16 24.51 -4.93
N ASN A 4 -18.25 25.18 -5.33
CA ASN A 4 -19.26 24.60 -6.23
C ASN A 4 -18.71 24.33 -7.64
N ALA A 5 -17.84 25.17 -8.15
CA ALA A 5 -17.23 24.99 -9.47
C ALA A 5 -16.19 23.86 -9.45
N GLU A 6 -15.43 23.75 -8.36
CA GLU A 6 -14.47 22.67 -8.15
C GLU A 6 -15.17 21.30 -8.02
N LYS A 7 -16.22 21.23 -7.22
CA LYS A 7 -17.08 20.05 -7.09
C LYS A 7 -17.65 19.62 -8.45
N ALA A 8 -18.21 20.56 -9.23
CA ALA A 8 -18.79 20.25 -10.53
C ALA A 8 -17.74 19.73 -11.54
N ARG A 9 -16.49 20.23 -11.46
CA ARG A 9 -15.37 19.74 -12.29
C ARG A 9 -14.96 18.33 -11.90
N ALA A 10 -14.83 18.06 -10.60
CA ALA A 10 -14.45 16.75 -10.05
C ALA A 10 -15.47 15.68 -10.44
N LEU A 11 -16.76 15.95 -10.27
CA LEU A 11 -17.82 15.01 -10.63
C LEU A 11 -17.92 14.75 -12.14
N ARG A 12 -17.64 15.74 -12.98
CA ARG A 12 -17.54 15.50 -14.44
C ARG A 12 -16.37 14.59 -14.78
N PHE A 13 -15.21 14.83 -14.20
CA PHE A 13 -14.03 13.97 -14.39
C PHE A 13 -14.32 12.53 -14.02
N GLN A 14 -14.95 12.27 -12.86
CA GLN A 14 -15.37 10.95 -12.42
C GLN A 14 -16.31 10.30 -13.43
N LYS A 15 -17.37 11.01 -13.83
CA LYS A 15 -18.35 10.52 -14.79
C LYS A 15 -17.71 10.11 -16.11
N ASP A 16 -16.86 10.98 -16.68
CA ASP A 16 -16.18 10.71 -17.96
C ASP A 16 -15.27 9.47 -17.89
N PHE A 17 -14.66 9.21 -16.74
CA PHE A 17 -13.89 7.98 -16.52
C PHE A 17 -14.78 6.75 -16.42
N LEU A 18 -15.83 6.79 -15.59
CA LEU A 18 -16.74 5.67 -15.37
C LEU A 18 -17.50 5.28 -16.65
N ASP A 19 -17.88 6.24 -17.47
CA ASP A 19 -18.48 5.99 -18.78
C ASP A 19 -17.52 5.24 -19.72
N ARG A 20 -16.20 5.53 -19.64
CA ARG A 20 -15.17 4.82 -20.43
C ARG A 20 -15.00 3.36 -20.04
N ILE A 21 -15.13 3.01 -18.75
CA ILE A 21 -14.96 1.64 -18.26
C ILE A 21 -16.24 0.79 -18.33
N GLY A 22 -17.32 1.33 -18.88
CA GLY A 22 -18.49 0.53 -19.27
C GLY A 22 -19.29 -0.12 -18.13
N GLY A 23 -19.48 0.59 -17.02
CA GLY A 23 -20.32 0.11 -15.92
C GLY A 23 -19.65 -0.02 -14.55
N GLY A 24 -18.49 0.59 -14.35
CA GLY A 24 -17.77 0.62 -13.06
C GLY A 24 -18.57 1.21 -11.89
N LEU A 25 -19.66 1.90 -12.17
CA LEU A 25 -20.60 2.42 -11.16
C LEU A 25 -21.20 1.33 -10.26
N GLN A 26 -21.43 0.12 -10.76
CA GLN A 26 -22.01 -0.97 -9.97
C GLN A 26 -21.01 -1.53 -8.94
N LEU A 27 -19.71 -1.54 -9.24
CA LEU A 27 -18.68 -1.99 -8.30
C LEU A 27 -18.45 -0.95 -7.20
N SER A 28 -18.39 0.33 -7.51
CA SER A 28 -18.25 1.38 -6.49
C SER A 28 -19.45 1.41 -5.53
N ALA A 29 -20.67 1.18 -6.03
CA ALA A 29 -21.86 1.06 -5.21
C ALA A 29 -21.80 -0.16 -4.25
N LEU A 30 -21.24 -1.30 -4.70
CA LEU A 30 -21.01 -2.46 -3.83
C LEU A 30 -20.03 -2.12 -2.71
N PHE A 31 -18.93 -1.50 -3.02
CA PHE A 31 -17.90 -1.12 -2.03
C PHE A 31 -18.35 0.00 -1.09
N ALA A 32 -19.32 0.82 -1.49
CA ALA A 32 -19.91 1.84 -0.60
C ALA A 32 -20.57 1.25 0.66
N HIS A 33 -20.99 -0.01 0.61
CA HIS A 33 -21.66 -0.70 1.72
C HIS A 33 -20.72 -1.63 2.53
N LEU A 34 -19.39 -1.55 2.33
CA LEU A 34 -18.41 -2.36 3.05
C LEU A 34 -17.64 -1.47 4.05
N PRO A 35 -18.10 -1.38 5.32
CA PRO A 35 -17.59 -0.38 6.27
C PRO A 35 -16.15 -0.64 6.75
N MET A 36 -15.65 -1.87 6.57
CA MET A 36 -14.31 -2.27 7.04
C MET A 36 -13.29 -2.35 5.90
N ILE A 37 -13.67 -1.99 4.69
CA ILE A 37 -12.85 -2.15 3.50
C ILE A 37 -12.73 -0.80 2.81
N ALA A 38 -11.54 -0.22 2.84
CA ALA A 38 -11.26 0.95 2.03
C ALA A 38 -11.10 0.53 0.57
N PHE A 39 -11.83 1.18 -0.32
CA PHE A 39 -11.79 0.99 -1.76
C PHE A 39 -11.57 2.32 -2.45
N LEU A 40 -10.63 2.34 -3.38
CA LEU A 40 -10.41 3.46 -4.27
C LEU A 40 -10.00 2.98 -5.66
N ALA A 41 -10.19 3.81 -6.66
CA ALA A 41 -9.65 3.57 -7.99
C ALA A 41 -8.98 4.82 -8.54
N LYS A 42 -8.00 4.59 -9.42
CA LYS A 42 -7.24 5.64 -10.11
C LYS A 42 -7.22 5.36 -11.60
N ASP A 43 -7.13 6.42 -12.39
CA ASP A 43 -6.93 6.32 -13.84
C ASP A 43 -5.49 5.97 -14.22
N ASP A 44 -5.19 5.94 -15.52
CA ASP A 44 -3.86 5.65 -16.08
C ASP A 44 -2.80 6.73 -15.78
N GLN A 45 -3.20 7.86 -15.21
CA GLN A 45 -2.33 8.92 -14.70
C GLN A 45 -2.25 8.91 -13.16
N SER A 46 -2.73 7.84 -12.50
CA SER A 46 -2.82 7.69 -11.05
C SER A 46 -3.63 8.80 -10.35
N ARG A 47 -4.63 9.38 -11.04
CA ARG A 47 -5.57 10.33 -10.47
C ARG A 47 -6.77 9.58 -9.89
N PHE A 48 -7.18 9.93 -8.69
CA PHE A 48 -8.34 9.32 -8.03
C PHE A 48 -9.63 9.54 -8.85
N VAL A 49 -10.35 8.45 -9.10
CA VAL A 49 -11.61 8.46 -9.89
C VAL A 49 -12.81 7.98 -9.08
N CYS A 50 -12.59 7.22 -8.01
CA CYS A 50 -13.62 6.92 -7.02
C CYS A 50 -13.01 6.45 -5.70
N ALA A 51 -13.78 6.59 -4.62
CA ALA A 51 -13.43 6.11 -3.29
C ALA A 51 -14.71 5.86 -2.46
N ASN A 52 -14.63 4.97 -1.48
CA ASN A 52 -15.71 4.77 -0.50
C ASN A 52 -15.44 5.50 0.82
N ALA A 53 -16.41 5.48 1.74
CA ALA A 53 -16.31 6.19 3.02
C ALA A 53 -15.07 5.79 3.86
N PRO A 54 -14.70 4.50 4.03
CA PRO A 54 -13.46 4.13 4.72
C PRO A 54 -12.18 4.73 4.10
N THR A 55 -12.14 4.88 2.78
CA THR A 55 -11.03 5.57 2.12
C THR A 55 -10.99 7.04 2.50
N LEU A 56 -12.15 7.71 2.53
CA LEU A 56 -12.22 9.13 2.90
C LEU A 56 -11.73 9.35 4.34
N GLU A 57 -12.02 8.43 5.26
CA GLU A 57 -11.52 8.46 6.63
C GLU A 57 -9.99 8.41 6.70
N ILE A 58 -9.35 7.51 5.90
CA ILE A 58 -7.88 7.44 5.81
C ILE A 58 -7.29 8.78 5.33
N PHE A 59 -7.96 9.44 4.38
CA PHE A 59 -7.53 10.72 3.80
C PHE A 59 -8.06 11.95 4.54
N ASN A 60 -8.92 11.79 5.59
CA ASN A 60 -9.64 12.83 6.33
C ASN A 60 -10.41 13.79 5.42
N LEU A 61 -11.15 13.25 4.60
CA LEU A 61 -12.01 13.97 3.70
C LEU A 61 -13.47 13.75 4.11
N GLU A 62 -14.27 14.77 3.98
CA GLU A 62 -15.71 14.65 4.22
C GLU A 62 -16.44 14.13 2.98
N HIS A 63 -15.89 14.43 1.80
CA HIS A 63 -16.57 14.13 0.54
C HIS A 63 -15.62 13.56 -0.51
N GLU A 64 -16.09 12.57 -1.27
CA GLU A 64 -15.34 11.95 -2.37
C GLU A 64 -14.82 12.96 -3.40
N TRP A 65 -15.62 13.97 -3.74
CA TRP A 65 -15.25 14.98 -4.75
C TRP A 65 -13.96 15.76 -4.42
N GLU A 66 -13.56 15.79 -3.15
CA GLU A 66 -12.36 16.48 -2.68
C GLU A 66 -11.07 15.81 -3.16
N MET A 67 -11.14 14.51 -3.48
CA MET A 67 -9.99 13.77 -3.98
C MET A 67 -10.04 13.50 -5.50
N LEU A 68 -11.21 13.57 -6.12
CA LEU A 68 -11.35 13.26 -7.54
C LEU A 68 -10.47 14.13 -8.45
N GLY A 69 -9.71 13.46 -9.32
CA GLY A 69 -8.77 14.10 -10.26
C GLY A 69 -7.45 14.54 -9.63
N LYS A 70 -7.29 14.41 -8.29
CA LYS A 70 -6.02 14.60 -7.57
C LYS A 70 -5.20 13.29 -7.59
N THR A 71 -3.95 13.36 -7.16
CA THR A 71 -3.02 12.26 -7.03
C THR A 71 -2.58 12.07 -5.58
N ASP A 72 -1.86 11.02 -5.26
CA ASP A 72 -1.28 10.82 -3.92
C ASP A 72 -0.39 11.99 -3.48
N ALA A 73 0.25 12.69 -4.41
CA ALA A 73 1.12 13.83 -4.12
C ALA A 73 0.37 15.05 -3.55
N ASP A 74 -0.96 15.09 -3.71
CA ASP A 74 -1.80 16.15 -3.14
C ASP A 74 -2.12 15.91 -1.65
N PHE A 75 -1.89 14.67 -1.15
CA PHE A 75 -2.28 14.25 0.20
C PHE A 75 -1.10 13.77 1.05
N PHE A 76 -0.07 13.21 0.42
CA PHE A 76 1.06 12.59 1.12
C PHE A 76 2.38 13.30 0.81
N SER A 77 3.37 13.07 1.67
CA SER A 77 4.73 13.50 1.39
C SER A 77 5.22 12.90 0.06
N ARG A 78 6.04 13.65 -0.67
CA ARG A 78 6.55 13.25 -1.99
C ARG A 78 7.12 11.83 -2.02
N PRO A 79 7.98 11.39 -1.07
CA PRO A 79 8.53 10.03 -1.10
C PRO A 79 7.47 8.93 -0.99
N LEU A 80 6.44 9.18 -0.19
CA LEU A 80 5.35 8.22 -0.01
C LEU A 80 4.46 8.18 -1.26
N ALA A 81 4.08 9.33 -1.79
CA ALA A 81 3.31 9.44 -3.02
C ALA A 81 4.01 8.76 -4.21
N GLU A 82 5.33 8.94 -4.34
CA GLU A 82 6.14 8.26 -5.37
C GLU A 82 6.13 6.74 -5.22
N SER A 83 6.15 6.22 -3.98
CA SER A 83 6.06 4.78 -3.74
C SER A 83 4.71 4.19 -4.17
N PHE A 84 3.62 4.92 -4.00
CA PHE A 84 2.30 4.51 -4.47
C PHE A 84 2.21 4.56 -6.00
N LEU A 85 2.74 5.63 -6.60
CA LEU A 85 2.80 5.78 -8.05
C LEU A 85 3.64 4.70 -8.73
N GLU A 86 4.78 4.30 -8.15
CA GLU A 86 5.60 3.18 -8.64
C GLU A 86 4.81 1.87 -8.64
N GLU A 87 4.01 1.64 -7.60
CA GLU A 87 3.18 0.44 -7.48
C GLU A 87 2.06 0.43 -8.53
N ASP A 88 1.34 1.54 -8.69
CA ASP A 88 0.31 1.71 -9.71
C ASP A 88 0.89 1.44 -11.11
N ARG A 89 2.04 2.05 -11.43
CA ARG A 89 2.74 1.84 -12.72
C ARG A 89 3.15 0.39 -12.93
N ARG A 90 3.65 -0.28 -11.89
CA ARG A 90 4.05 -1.70 -11.96
C ARG A 90 2.86 -2.58 -12.31
N VAL A 91 1.72 -2.38 -11.64
CA VAL A 91 0.49 -3.15 -11.91
C VAL A 91 -0.06 -2.84 -13.30
N MET A 92 -0.07 -1.59 -13.71
CA MET A 92 -0.51 -1.21 -15.07
C MET A 92 0.41 -1.81 -16.15
N ALA A 93 1.72 -1.82 -15.94
CA ALA A 93 2.69 -2.33 -16.91
C ALA A 93 2.66 -3.87 -17.02
N SER A 94 2.52 -4.58 -15.90
CA SER A 94 2.44 -6.05 -15.88
C SER A 94 1.06 -6.57 -16.31
N GLY A 95 0.01 -5.80 -16.05
CA GLY A 95 -1.38 -6.24 -16.22
C GLY A 95 -1.81 -7.33 -15.22
N GLU A 96 -1.00 -7.59 -14.19
CA GLU A 96 -1.24 -8.59 -13.16
C GLU A 96 -1.72 -7.95 -11.87
N THR A 97 -2.68 -8.59 -11.20
CA THR A 97 -3.13 -8.16 -9.87
C THR A 97 -2.06 -8.47 -8.83
N ARG A 98 -1.69 -7.47 -8.05
CA ARG A 98 -0.83 -7.65 -6.88
C ARG A 98 -1.68 -7.74 -5.63
N THR A 99 -1.67 -8.91 -4.99
CA THR A 99 -2.56 -9.24 -3.87
C THR A 99 -1.80 -9.29 -2.54
N TYR A 100 -2.50 -8.90 -1.46
CA TYR A 100 -2.12 -9.15 -0.06
C TYR A 100 -0.70 -8.71 0.31
N TYR A 101 -0.24 -7.58 -0.19
CA TYR A 101 0.98 -6.98 0.34
C TYR A 101 0.63 -5.93 1.39
N SER A 102 1.47 -5.83 2.42
CA SER A 102 1.28 -4.80 3.43
C SER A 102 1.90 -3.49 2.99
N GLN A 103 1.17 -2.44 3.21
CA GLN A 103 1.59 -1.08 2.93
C GLN A 103 1.35 -0.22 4.16
N MET A 104 2.31 0.64 4.46
CA MET A 104 2.20 1.60 5.53
C MET A 104 1.59 2.88 4.95
N VAL A 105 0.44 3.26 5.46
CA VAL A 105 -0.24 4.50 5.08
C VAL A 105 -0.35 5.35 6.34
N PRO A 106 0.23 6.56 6.37
CA PRO A 106 0.01 7.46 7.49
C PRO A 106 -1.44 7.96 7.47
N ASP A 107 -2.03 8.02 8.66
CA ASP A 107 -3.21 8.85 8.84
C ASP A 107 -2.78 10.34 8.89
N ILE A 108 -3.77 11.23 8.98
CA ILE A 108 -3.53 12.67 8.99
C ILE A 108 -2.77 13.15 10.22
N ALA A 109 -2.87 12.43 11.33
CA ALA A 109 -2.08 12.70 12.53
C ALA A 109 -0.61 12.28 12.35
N GLY A 110 -0.27 11.66 11.20
CA GLY A 110 1.04 11.11 10.89
C GLY A 110 1.28 9.75 11.55
N THR A 111 0.24 9.12 12.13
CA THR A 111 0.33 7.78 12.67
C THR A 111 0.39 6.79 11.52
N LEU A 112 1.43 5.98 11.49
CA LEU A 112 1.61 4.97 10.45
C LEU A 112 0.75 3.76 10.74
N ASN A 113 -0.30 3.57 9.95
CA ASN A 113 -1.16 2.40 10.00
C ASN A 113 -0.79 1.40 8.90
N TRP A 114 -0.88 0.13 9.24
CA TRP A 114 -0.58 -0.93 8.31
C TRP A 114 -1.86 -1.48 7.67
N TYR A 115 -1.88 -1.43 6.35
CA TYR A 115 -2.96 -2.01 5.54
C TYR A 115 -2.47 -3.21 4.76
N VAL A 116 -3.31 -4.22 4.63
CA VAL A 116 -3.14 -5.23 3.58
C VAL A 116 -3.79 -4.69 2.32
N VAL A 117 -3.01 -4.58 1.27
CA VAL A 117 -3.41 -3.93 0.03
C VAL A 117 -3.50 -4.96 -1.09
N THR A 118 -4.50 -4.81 -1.92
CA THR A 118 -4.61 -5.47 -3.21
C THR A 118 -4.79 -4.41 -4.28
N VAL A 119 -3.94 -4.44 -5.30
CA VAL A 119 -4.03 -3.56 -6.46
C VAL A 119 -4.28 -4.40 -7.71
N ALA A 120 -5.35 -4.10 -8.42
CA ALA A 120 -5.73 -4.78 -9.65
C ALA A 120 -5.79 -3.79 -10.82
N PRO A 121 -5.37 -4.20 -12.04
CA PRO A 121 -5.51 -3.34 -13.21
C PRO A 121 -6.99 -3.19 -13.60
N LEU A 122 -7.42 -1.96 -13.84
CA LEU A 122 -8.72 -1.67 -14.45
C LEU A 122 -8.60 -1.74 -15.96
N ARG A 123 -9.60 -2.36 -16.60
CA ARG A 123 -9.65 -2.49 -18.05
C ARG A 123 -10.92 -1.87 -18.63
N ASP A 124 -10.77 -1.22 -19.76
CA ASP A 124 -11.89 -0.75 -20.54
C ASP A 124 -12.63 -1.93 -21.24
N PRO A 125 -13.81 -1.72 -21.87
CA PRO A 125 -14.54 -2.77 -22.57
C PRO A 125 -13.77 -3.41 -23.74
N ARG A 126 -12.67 -2.79 -24.19
CA ARG A 126 -11.77 -3.34 -25.21
C ARG A 126 -10.60 -4.10 -24.61
N GLY A 127 -10.56 -4.30 -23.29
CA GLY A 127 -9.52 -5.01 -22.57
C GLY A 127 -8.23 -4.21 -22.32
N ARG A 128 -8.16 -2.91 -22.69
CA ARG A 128 -6.99 -2.06 -22.48
C ARG A 128 -6.97 -1.59 -21.03
N ILE A 129 -5.77 -1.59 -20.42
CA ILE A 129 -5.59 -1.07 -19.06
C ILE A 129 -5.81 0.44 -19.09
N CYS A 130 -6.68 0.93 -18.22
CA CYS A 130 -7.07 2.34 -18.10
C CYS A 130 -6.91 2.88 -16.67
N GLY A 131 -6.29 2.11 -15.78
CA GLY A 131 -6.06 2.50 -14.41
C GLY A 131 -5.87 1.31 -13.47
N VAL A 132 -6.06 1.56 -12.17
CA VAL A 132 -5.98 0.55 -11.11
C VAL A 132 -7.16 0.68 -10.13
N ALA A 133 -7.61 -0.46 -9.59
CA ALA A 133 -8.51 -0.54 -8.45
C ALA A 133 -7.74 -1.05 -7.24
N ILE A 134 -7.95 -0.43 -6.10
CA ILE A 134 -7.19 -0.67 -4.87
C ILE A 134 -8.16 -0.97 -3.74
N VAL A 135 -7.89 -2.05 -3.01
CA VAL A 135 -8.60 -2.44 -1.80
C VAL A 135 -7.61 -2.47 -0.66
N LEU A 136 -7.95 -1.83 0.45
CA LEU A 136 -7.14 -1.79 1.67
C LEU A 136 -7.96 -2.32 2.84
N TYR A 137 -7.32 -3.15 3.66
CA TYR A 137 -7.86 -3.64 4.93
C TYR A 137 -6.97 -3.14 6.07
N ASP A 138 -7.55 -2.45 7.04
CA ASP A 138 -6.84 -2.17 8.29
C ASP A 138 -6.71 -3.46 9.10
N LEU A 139 -5.49 -3.84 9.43
CA LEU A 139 -5.23 -5.02 10.24
C LEU A 139 -5.60 -4.85 11.72
N HIS A 140 -5.74 -3.63 12.21
CA HIS A 140 -6.17 -3.37 13.59
C HIS A 140 -7.68 -3.55 13.77
N GLU A 141 -8.48 -3.33 12.72
CA GLU A 141 -9.93 -3.42 12.78
C GLU A 141 -10.50 -4.81 12.42
N VAL A 142 -9.68 -5.71 11.90
CA VAL A 142 -10.10 -7.06 11.43
C VAL A 142 -10.53 -8.01 12.55
N GLY A 143 -10.66 -7.55 13.79
CA GLY A 143 -11.26 -8.34 14.88
C GLY A 143 -12.69 -8.84 14.65
N GLY A 144 -13.36 -8.44 13.56
CA GLY A 144 -14.75 -8.78 13.29
C GLY A 144 -15.08 -9.29 11.88
N VAL A 145 -14.18 -9.20 10.90
CA VAL A 145 -14.50 -9.53 9.51
C VAL A 145 -13.45 -10.44 8.87
N ALA A 146 -13.89 -11.57 8.38
CA ALA A 146 -13.17 -12.61 7.63
C ALA A 146 -12.40 -13.62 8.47
N GLN A 147 -13.04 -14.71 8.79
CA GLN A 147 -12.51 -15.95 9.37
C GLN A 147 -11.11 -16.39 8.89
N PRO A 148 -10.68 -16.18 7.63
CA PRO A 148 -9.36 -16.62 7.22
C PRO A 148 -8.21 -15.84 7.88
N PHE A 149 -8.37 -14.52 8.11
CA PHE A 149 -7.29 -13.68 8.65
C PHE A 149 -7.26 -13.62 10.17
N SER A 150 -8.40 -13.84 10.86
CA SER A 150 -8.48 -13.83 12.33
C SER A 150 -7.51 -14.83 12.97
N GLN A 151 -7.25 -15.98 12.32
CA GLN A 151 -6.29 -16.95 12.78
C GLN A 151 -4.84 -16.45 12.74
N LEU A 152 -4.51 -15.54 11.82
CA LEU A 152 -3.16 -14.96 11.66
C LEU A 152 -3.02 -13.60 12.34
N GLU A 153 -4.11 -13.00 12.81
CA GLU A 153 -4.14 -11.65 13.36
C GLU A 153 -3.08 -11.41 14.44
N PRO A 154 -2.86 -12.29 15.46
CA PRO A 154 -1.83 -12.06 16.45
C PRO A 154 -0.41 -12.02 15.86
N ALA A 155 -0.12 -12.86 14.85
CA ALA A 155 1.17 -12.86 14.18
C ALA A 155 1.35 -11.62 13.28
N LEU A 156 0.31 -11.21 12.56
CA LEU A 156 0.33 -10.01 11.72
C LEU A 156 0.53 -8.75 12.56
N ARG A 157 -0.21 -8.61 13.66
CA ARG A 157 -0.03 -7.52 14.62
C ARG A 157 1.40 -7.50 15.16
N HIS A 158 1.96 -8.65 15.54
CA HIS A 158 3.34 -8.74 16.01
C HIS A 158 4.36 -8.34 14.93
N LEU A 159 4.16 -8.81 13.69
CA LEU A 159 4.98 -8.43 12.54
C LEU A 159 4.93 -6.91 12.31
N HIS A 160 3.77 -6.29 12.41
CA HIS A 160 3.59 -4.86 12.13
C HIS A 160 4.17 -3.96 13.22
N THR A 161 3.93 -4.30 14.48
CA THR A 161 4.38 -3.46 15.60
C THR A 161 5.83 -3.67 15.99
N ARG A 162 6.42 -4.84 15.65
CA ARG A 162 7.75 -5.26 16.12
C ARG A 162 8.69 -5.72 15.00
N PHE A 163 8.46 -5.32 13.77
CA PHE A 163 9.25 -5.76 12.60
C PHE A 163 10.75 -5.45 12.71
N ARG A 164 11.13 -4.50 13.54
CA ARG A 164 12.53 -4.16 13.83
C ARG A 164 13.24 -5.16 14.72
N GLU A 165 12.49 -5.96 15.48
CA GLU A 165 13.02 -6.96 16.39
C GLU A 165 13.42 -8.25 15.66
N ALA A 166 14.16 -9.12 16.36
CA ALA A 166 14.42 -10.48 15.90
C ALA A 166 13.13 -11.32 15.98
N ILE A 167 12.56 -11.64 14.83
CA ILE A 167 11.33 -12.43 14.70
C ILE A 167 11.65 -13.76 14.04
N THR A 168 11.11 -14.85 14.59
CA THR A 168 11.21 -16.20 14.02
C THR A 168 9.83 -16.73 13.63
N THR A 169 9.79 -17.65 12.67
CA THR A 169 8.55 -18.33 12.29
C THR A 169 7.93 -19.07 13.47
N ALA A 170 8.76 -19.67 14.33
CA ALA A 170 8.32 -20.36 15.56
C ALA A 170 7.54 -19.41 16.49
N LYS A 171 8.08 -18.20 16.74
CA LYS A 171 7.43 -17.19 17.58
C LYS A 171 6.07 -16.77 17.00
N LEU A 172 6.01 -16.54 15.70
CA LEU A 172 4.77 -16.16 15.02
C LEU A 172 3.72 -17.28 15.06
N ALA A 173 4.15 -18.52 14.83
CA ALA A 173 3.28 -19.69 14.90
C ALA A 173 2.71 -19.90 16.32
N ALA A 174 3.53 -19.72 17.34
CA ALA A 174 3.10 -19.81 18.75
C ALA A 174 2.03 -18.76 19.08
N LEU A 175 2.17 -17.53 18.60
CA LEU A 175 1.15 -16.47 18.78
C LEU A 175 -0.22 -16.85 18.17
N CYS A 176 -0.22 -17.67 17.13
CA CYS A 176 -1.42 -18.15 16.46
C CYS A 176 -1.89 -19.52 16.95
N HIS A 177 -1.27 -20.10 17.99
CA HIS A 177 -1.53 -21.45 18.49
C HIS A 177 -1.42 -22.54 17.40
N LEU A 178 -0.46 -22.38 16.48
CA LEU A 178 -0.21 -23.29 15.36
C LEU A 178 1.20 -23.88 15.44
N SER A 179 1.38 -25.08 14.85
CA SER A 179 2.72 -25.54 14.51
C SER A 179 3.32 -24.66 13.38
N GLU A 180 4.65 -24.55 13.31
CA GLU A 180 5.33 -23.76 12.26
C GLU A 180 4.92 -24.17 10.84
N ARG A 181 4.72 -25.48 10.62
CA ARG A 181 4.28 -26.02 9.34
C ARG A 181 2.86 -25.56 8.98
N GLN A 182 1.93 -25.64 9.95
CA GLN A 182 0.55 -25.18 9.76
C GLN A 182 0.50 -23.67 9.53
N PHE A 183 1.20 -22.92 10.37
CA PHE A 183 1.30 -21.47 10.27
C PHE A 183 1.83 -21.04 8.90
N THR A 184 2.97 -21.56 8.45
CA THR A 184 3.57 -21.24 7.14
C THR A 184 2.64 -21.57 5.99
N ARG A 185 1.90 -22.70 6.07
CA ARG A 185 0.93 -23.08 5.04
C ARG A 185 -0.26 -22.14 4.99
N VAL A 186 -0.83 -21.80 6.15
CA VAL A 186 -1.96 -20.85 6.25
C VAL A 186 -1.53 -19.47 5.80
N PHE A 187 -0.39 -18.99 6.28
CA PHE A 187 0.17 -17.70 5.94
C PHE A 187 0.39 -17.56 4.42
N ARG A 188 1.03 -18.55 3.77
CA ARG A 188 1.22 -18.57 2.32
C ARG A 188 -0.10 -18.61 1.54
N ARG A 189 -1.07 -19.39 2.01
CA ARG A 189 -2.39 -19.48 1.36
C ARG A 189 -3.11 -18.14 1.41
N LEU A 190 -3.03 -17.40 2.51
CA LEU A 190 -3.76 -16.16 2.73
C LEU A 190 -3.03 -14.92 2.20
N LEU A 191 -1.69 -14.90 2.29
CA LEU A 191 -0.87 -13.73 1.99
C LEU A 191 0.04 -13.91 0.76
N GLY A 192 -0.03 -15.06 0.10
CA GLY A 192 0.72 -15.36 -1.13
C GLY A 192 2.22 -15.59 -0.95
N GLU A 193 2.79 -15.36 0.24
CA GLU A 193 4.22 -15.45 0.52
C GLU A 193 4.53 -16.04 1.90
N SER A 194 5.83 -16.33 2.16
CA SER A 194 6.25 -16.83 3.47
C SER A 194 6.30 -15.71 4.52
N PRO A 195 6.11 -16.04 5.84
CA PRO A 195 6.16 -15.06 6.93
C PRO A 195 7.47 -14.24 6.95
N MET A 196 8.59 -14.89 6.70
CA MET A 196 9.90 -14.24 6.70
C MET A 196 10.12 -13.34 5.49
N ARG A 197 9.57 -13.69 4.31
CA ARG A 197 9.59 -12.82 3.15
C ARG A 197 8.72 -11.59 3.37
N TYR A 198 7.55 -11.78 3.96
CA TYR A 198 6.66 -10.72 4.38
C TYR A 198 7.37 -9.73 5.33
N LEU A 199 8.07 -10.24 6.39
CA LEU A 199 8.85 -9.43 7.32
C LEU A 199 9.95 -8.62 6.60
N ILE A 200 10.71 -9.27 5.71
CA ILE A 200 11.77 -8.60 4.94
C ILE A 200 11.17 -7.46 4.11
N ARG A 201 10.05 -7.67 3.45
CA ARG A 201 9.38 -6.66 2.64
C ARG A 201 8.91 -5.46 3.49
N GLN A 202 8.36 -5.70 4.68
CA GLN A 202 8.02 -4.62 5.62
C GLN A 202 9.24 -3.79 6.02
N ARG A 203 10.35 -4.46 6.33
CA ARG A 203 11.61 -3.79 6.65
C ARG A 203 12.13 -2.95 5.48
N LEU A 204 12.03 -3.46 4.26
CA LEU A 204 12.46 -2.74 3.05
C LEU A 204 11.54 -1.54 2.76
N HIS A 205 10.26 -1.65 3.06
CA HIS A 205 9.33 -0.52 2.94
C HIS A 205 9.71 0.59 3.93
N ALA A 206 9.93 0.28 5.20
CA ALA A 206 10.42 1.24 6.19
C ALA A 206 11.79 1.82 5.80
N ALA A 207 12.68 1.00 5.20
CA ALA A 207 13.98 1.45 4.74
C ALA A 207 13.91 2.54 3.66
N ARG A 208 12.96 2.45 2.74
CA ARG A 208 12.75 3.49 1.71
C ARG A 208 12.50 4.85 2.34
N HIS A 209 11.61 4.89 3.33
CA HIS A 209 11.34 6.11 4.09
C HIS A 209 12.58 6.61 4.83
N ASP A 210 13.25 5.74 5.61
CA ASP A 210 14.41 6.14 6.43
C ASP A 210 15.60 6.61 5.57
N LEU A 211 15.79 6.04 4.37
CA LEU A 211 16.82 6.44 3.42
C LEU A 211 16.65 7.87 2.88
N ILE A 212 15.42 8.33 2.73
CA ILE A 212 15.09 9.65 2.19
C ILE A 212 14.95 10.68 3.31
N ALA A 213 14.35 10.29 4.42
CA ALA A 213 14.05 11.18 5.54
C ALA A 213 15.26 11.47 6.44
N SER A 214 16.40 10.81 6.23
CA SER A 214 17.60 10.99 7.06
C SER A 214 18.90 10.77 6.31
N ASP A 215 19.98 11.42 6.80
CA ASP A 215 21.35 11.22 6.31
C ASP A 215 22.04 10.01 6.95
N ARG A 216 21.34 9.20 7.72
CA ARG A 216 21.89 8.02 8.40
C ARG A 216 22.54 7.07 7.41
N PRO A 217 23.71 6.48 7.72
CA PRO A 217 24.34 5.46 6.89
C PRO A 217 23.40 4.28 6.62
N ALA A 218 23.42 3.75 5.40
CA ALA A 218 22.58 2.62 5.03
C ALA A 218 22.77 1.38 5.93
N GLY A 219 24.02 1.18 6.43
CA GLY A 219 24.34 0.14 7.40
C GLY A 219 23.66 0.33 8.75
N ALA A 220 23.58 1.59 9.24
CA ALA A 220 22.88 1.89 10.49
C ALA A 220 21.36 1.69 10.35
N ILE A 221 20.78 2.10 9.21
CA ILE A 221 19.37 1.85 8.89
C ILE A 221 19.09 0.34 8.83
N ALA A 222 19.99 -0.44 8.18
CA ALA A 222 19.86 -1.89 8.10
C ALA A 222 19.76 -2.57 9.47
N LEU A 223 20.68 -2.23 10.36
CA LEU A 223 20.73 -2.80 11.73
C LEU A 223 19.48 -2.41 12.54
N ASP A 224 19.07 -1.15 12.47
CA ASP A 224 17.88 -0.64 13.14
C ASP A 224 16.59 -1.32 12.65
N LEU A 225 16.53 -1.69 11.39
CA LEU A 225 15.42 -2.44 10.79
C LEU A 225 15.50 -3.96 11.03
N GLY A 226 16.49 -4.42 11.78
CA GLY A 226 16.63 -5.82 12.16
C GLY A 226 17.24 -6.72 11.09
N PHE A 227 17.96 -6.17 10.10
CA PHE A 227 18.81 -6.99 9.22
C PHE A 227 20.07 -7.43 9.97
N TYR A 228 20.56 -8.62 9.63
CA TYR A 228 21.77 -9.17 10.24
C TYR A 228 23.01 -8.30 9.93
N ASP A 229 23.13 -7.83 8.69
CA ASP A 229 24.20 -6.97 8.24
C ASP A 229 23.78 -6.11 7.05
N GLN A 230 24.60 -5.13 6.70
CA GLN A 230 24.39 -4.24 5.56
C GLN A 230 24.36 -4.99 4.22
N SER A 231 25.10 -6.08 4.08
CA SER A 231 25.17 -6.86 2.83
C SER A 231 23.86 -7.58 2.55
N ALA A 232 23.28 -8.21 3.59
CA ALA A 232 21.95 -8.84 3.52
C ALA A 232 20.87 -7.80 3.17
N PHE A 233 20.91 -6.64 3.82
CA PHE A 233 20.03 -5.52 3.52
C PHE A 233 20.16 -5.06 2.05
N THR A 234 21.39 -4.80 1.60
CA THR A 234 21.66 -4.29 0.25
C THR A 234 21.16 -5.26 -0.81
N ARG A 235 21.39 -6.59 -0.64
CA ARG A 235 20.88 -7.62 -1.55
C ARG A 235 19.36 -7.64 -1.59
N ALA A 236 18.72 -7.65 -0.42
CA ALA A 236 17.27 -7.67 -0.33
C ALA A 236 16.64 -6.39 -0.93
N PHE A 237 17.21 -5.23 -0.62
CA PHE A 237 16.74 -3.93 -1.13
C PHE A 237 16.88 -3.86 -2.65
N ARG A 238 18.03 -4.28 -3.21
CA ARG A 238 18.23 -4.30 -4.66
C ARG A 238 17.29 -5.27 -5.38
N ALA A 239 17.00 -6.42 -4.79
CA ALA A 239 16.05 -7.38 -5.34
C ALA A 239 14.62 -6.82 -5.40
N GLU A 240 14.22 -6.01 -4.43
CA GLU A 240 12.88 -5.41 -4.35
C GLU A 240 12.75 -4.08 -5.11
N ALA A 241 13.76 -3.19 -4.99
CA ALA A 241 13.72 -1.84 -5.55
C ALA A 241 14.46 -1.69 -6.90
N GLY A 242 15.14 -2.74 -7.37
CA GLY A 242 15.93 -2.72 -8.60
C GLY A 242 17.26 -1.96 -8.51
N VAL A 243 17.47 -1.18 -7.45
CA VAL A 243 18.68 -0.34 -7.22
C VAL A 243 19.20 -0.53 -5.81
N THR A 244 20.47 -0.16 -5.57
CA THR A 244 21.05 -0.20 -4.21
C THR A 244 20.47 0.89 -3.30
N PRO A 245 20.51 0.73 -1.95
CA PRO A 245 20.08 1.78 -1.01
C PRO A 245 20.73 3.14 -1.25
N ALA A 246 22.03 3.14 -1.55
CA ALA A 246 22.78 4.37 -1.84
C ALA A 246 22.30 5.05 -3.14
N ALA A 247 22.11 4.28 -4.21
CA ALA A 247 21.59 4.79 -5.47
C ALA A 247 20.14 5.27 -5.34
N TYR A 248 19.32 4.60 -4.52
CA TYR A 248 17.96 5.01 -4.21
C TYR A 248 17.93 6.39 -3.54
N ARG A 249 18.73 6.58 -2.48
CA ARG A 249 18.90 7.87 -1.80
C ARG A 249 19.35 8.96 -2.77
N GLN A 250 20.41 8.69 -3.56
CA GLN A 250 20.98 9.68 -4.46
C GLN A 250 19.98 10.16 -5.53
N ARG A 251 19.16 9.26 -6.08
CA ARG A 251 18.10 9.64 -7.02
C ARG A 251 17.13 10.64 -6.41
N HIS A 252 16.65 10.37 -5.19
CA HIS A 252 15.69 11.25 -4.53
C HIS A 252 16.28 12.57 -4.08
N LEU A 253 17.57 12.64 -3.71
CA LEU A 253 18.24 13.91 -3.40
C LEU A 253 18.42 14.77 -4.66
N GLN A 254 18.83 14.19 -5.79
CA GLN A 254 18.97 14.93 -7.05
C GLN A 254 17.65 15.50 -7.57
N GLU A 255 16.54 14.82 -7.32
CA GLU A 255 15.19 15.29 -7.67
C GLU A 255 14.72 16.45 -6.78
N LEU A 256 15.29 16.59 -5.57
CA LEU A 256 15.03 17.70 -4.64
C LEU A 256 15.85 18.95 -5.00
N ASP A 257 17.11 18.76 -5.44
CA ASP A 257 18.04 19.87 -5.79
C ASP A 257 17.82 20.40 -7.22
N GLY A 258 17.09 19.70 -8.06
CA GLY A 258 16.78 20.06 -9.46
C GLY A 258 15.57 20.99 -9.65
N LYS A 259 15.06 21.58 -8.57
CA LYS A 259 14.04 22.62 -8.55
C LYS A 259 14.59 23.88 -7.91
#